data_3efa17f3892948398046d25b388c4239
#
_entry.id   3efa17f3892948398046d25b388c4239
#
_cell.length_a   1.000
_cell.length_b   1.000
_cell.length_c   1.000
_cell.angle_alpha   90.00
_cell.angle_beta   90.00
_cell.angle_gamma   90.00
#
_symmetry.space_group_name_H-M   'P 1'
#
loop_
_entity.id
_entity.type
_entity.pdbx_description
1 polymer ?
#
loop_
_entity_poly.entity_id
_entity_poly.type
_entity_poly.pdbx_seq_one_letter_code
_entity_poly.pdbx_strand_id
1 'polypeptide(L)'
;MILYVTRHGETIRNKLGLIQGQTEWDLTEKGIKDAEELRDIVDKLDIDVVISSPLKRAVDTASIITSNKYPINIDDRIIERDWGMCEGAHIEEVDTVKCWNFFINTDNNKIERVQDLLARVSEFLEDIKVKYKDKNVLVVAHSAVLRAIHYCLHSIPEDGDMSKLEIPNLRLIEYEI
;
A
#
# COMPACT_ATOMS: atom_id res chain seq x y z
N MET A 1 -0.47 19.55 -4.70
CA MET A 1 -1.42 18.43 -4.56
C MET A 1 -1.14 17.73 -3.25
N ILE A 2 -2.18 17.46 -2.45
CA ILE A 2 -2.00 16.63 -1.24
C ILE A 2 -2.35 15.19 -1.58
N LEU A 3 -1.45 14.27 -1.25
CA LEU A 3 -1.62 12.84 -1.40
C LEU A 3 -1.73 12.19 -0.02
N TYR A 4 -2.94 11.73 0.31
CA TYR A 4 -3.18 10.88 1.46
C TYR A 4 -3.03 9.42 1.06
N VAL A 5 -2.27 8.64 1.82
CA VAL A 5 -2.13 7.21 1.57
C VAL A 5 -2.41 6.41 2.84
N THR A 6 -3.09 5.29 2.69
CA THR A 6 -3.32 4.37 3.80
C THR A 6 -3.24 2.92 3.36
N ARG A 7 -2.79 2.05 4.27
CA ARG A 7 -2.82 0.61 4.08
C ARG A 7 -4.21 0.08 4.40
N HIS A 8 -4.67 -0.93 3.66
CA HIS A 8 -5.94 -1.63 3.94
C HIS A 8 -6.06 -2.08 5.39
N GLY A 9 -7.29 -2.31 5.86
CA GLY A 9 -7.60 -2.83 7.19
C GLY A 9 -7.01 -4.22 7.45
N GLU A 10 -6.98 -4.63 8.72
CA GLU A 10 -6.49 -5.96 9.10
C GLU A 10 -7.24 -7.08 8.39
N THR A 11 -6.51 -8.06 7.86
CA THR A 11 -7.03 -9.31 7.31
C THR A 11 -6.66 -10.49 8.22
N ILE A 12 -7.25 -11.66 8.00
CA ILE A 12 -6.91 -12.85 8.78
C ILE A 12 -5.43 -13.22 8.64
N ARG A 13 -4.82 -13.00 7.46
CA ARG A 13 -3.39 -13.24 7.27
C ARG A 13 -2.50 -12.26 8.01
N ASN A 14 -2.91 -10.99 8.12
CA ASN A 14 -2.20 -10.03 8.97
C ASN A 14 -2.21 -10.49 10.43
N LYS A 15 -3.37 -10.90 10.93
CA LYS A 15 -3.53 -11.41 12.30
C LYS A 15 -2.66 -12.64 12.58
N LEU A 16 -2.44 -13.50 11.56
CA LEU A 16 -1.62 -14.71 11.68
C LEU A 16 -0.13 -14.47 11.36
N GLY A 17 0.28 -13.24 11.01
CA GLY A 17 1.66 -12.94 10.63
C GLY A 17 2.09 -13.57 9.30
N LEU A 18 1.14 -13.84 8.39
CA LEU A 18 1.41 -14.48 7.11
C LEU A 18 1.54 -13.46 5.98
N ILE A 19 2.49 -13.71 5.09
CA ILE A 19 2.65 -12.93 3.86
C ILE A 19 1.46 -13.18 2.93
N GLN A 20 0.82 -12.10 2.46
CA GLN A 20 -0.38 -12.18 1.63
C GLN A 20 -0.08 -12.09 0.13
N GLY A 21 0.83 -11.17 -0.25
CA GLY A 21 1.07 -10.83 -1.64
C GLY A 21 -0.22 -10.44 -2.38
N GLN A 22 -0.42 -11.01 -3.57
CA GLN A 22 -1.56 -10.70 -4.42
C GLN A 22 -2.77 -11.63 -4.23
N THR A 23 -2.71 -12.58 -3.30
CA THR A 23 -3.86 -13.42 -2.95
C THR A 23 -4.97 -12.64 -2.25
N GLU A 24 -6.22 -13.03 -2.49
CA GLU A 24 -7.40 -12.36 -1.93
C GLU A 24 -7.72 -12.86 -0.52
N TRP A 25 -7.97 -11.90 0.37
CA TRP A 25 -8.34 -12.15 1.77
C TRP A 25 -9.29 -11.06 2.26
N ASP A 26 -10.31 -11.47 2.98
CA ASP A 26 -11.27 -10.55 3.57
C ASP A 26 -10.68 -9.83 4.80
N LEU A 27 -11.25 -8.66 5.09
CA LEU A 27 -11.00 -7.93 6.32
C LEU A 27 -11.53 -8.72 7.52
N THR A 28 -10.84 -8.65 8.65
CA THR A 28 -11.38 -9.13 9.93
C THR A 28 -12.45 -8.16 10.47
N GLU A 29 -13.26 -8.60 11.42
CA GLU A 29 -14.18 -7.70 12.14
C GLU A 29 -13.44 -6.52 12.76
N LYS A 30 -12.24 -6.77 13.30
CA LYS A 30 -11.35 -5.71 13.80
C LYS A 30 -10.93 -4.76 12.68
N GLY A 31 -10.51 -5.30 11.53
CA GLY A 31 -10.10 -4.49 10.37
C GLY A 31 -11.24 -3.60 9.86
N ILE A 32 -12.48 -4.10 9.87
CA ILE A 32 -13.68 -3.32 9.52
C ILE A 32 -13.90 -2.20 10.55
N LYS A 33 -13.89 -2.54 11.82
CA LYS A 33 -14.11 -1.56 12.91
C LYS A 33 -13.04 -0.46 12.91
N ASP A 34 -11.78 -0.84 12.79
CA ASP A 34 -10.68 0.13 12.75
C ASP A 34 -10.79 1.04 11.50
N ALA A 35 -11.30 0.51 10.36
CA ALA A 35 -11.58 1.31 9.17
C ALA A 35 -12.75 2.30 9.39
N GLU A 36 -13.78 1.89 10.13
CA GLU A 36 -14.88 2.80 10.54
C GLU A 36 -14.38 3.93 11.44
N GLU A 37 -13.42 3.66 12.32
CA GLU A 37 -12.78 4.69 13.15
C GLU A 37 -11.93 5.66 12.31
N LEU A 38 -11.18 5.14 11.31
CA LEU A 38 -10.42 5.99 10.39
C LEU A 38 -11.33 6.89 9.55
N ARG A 39 -12.54 6.47 9.22
CA ARG A 39 -13.53 7.28 8.51
C ARG A 39 -13.76 8.63 9.17
N ASP A 40 -13.82 8.69 10.50
CA ASP A 40 -14.05 9.95 11.23
C ASP A 40 -12.91 10.96 11.03
N ILE A 41 -11.73 10.49 10.66
CA ILE A 41 -10.59 11.32 10.27
C ILE A 41 -10.73 11.71 8.80
N VAL A 42 -10.98 10.74 7.91
CA VAL A 42 -11.09 10.95 6.46
C VAL A 42 -12.24 11.92 6.12
N ASP A 43 -13.35 11.86 6.85
CA ASP A 43 -14.50 12.76 6.68
C ASP A 43 -14.18 14.25 6.95
N LYS A 44 -13.07 14.53 7.62
CA LYS A 44 -12.60 15.90 7.89
C LYS A 44 -11.58 16.39 6.86
N LEU A 45 -11.14 15.51 5.97
CA LEU A 45 -10.22 15.84 4.89
C LEU A 45 -11.03 16.30 3.67
N ASP A 46 -10.47 17.25 2.95
CA ASP A 46 -11.05 17.75 1.69
C ASP A 46 -10.56 16.84 0.54
N ILE A 47 -11.16 15.66 0.42
CA ILE A 47 -10.80 14.65 -0.58
C ILE A 47 -11.56 14.93 -1.88
N ASP A 48 -10.86 14.99 -3.01
CA ASP A 48 -11.44 15.12 -4.34
C ASP A 48 -11.54 13.78 -5.08
N VAL A 49 -10.54 12.91 -4.88
CA VAL A 49 -10.36 11.68 -5.65
C VAL A 49 -9.96 10.54 -4.74
N VAL A 50 -10.57 9.37 -4.95
CA VAL A 50 -10.20 8.13 -4.26
C VAL A 50 -9.68 7.13 -5.29
N ILE A 51 -8.49 6.57 -5.04
CA ILE A 51 -7.85 5.54 -5.85
C ILE A 51 -7.56 4.34 -4.95
N SER A 52 -7.82 3.14 -5.44
CA SER A 52 -7.56 1.89 -4.71
C SER A 52 -6.79 0.90 -5.56
N SER A 53 -5.97 0.09 -4.89
CA SER A 53 -5.51 -1.18 -5.42
C SER A 53 -6.71 -2.04 -5.84
N PRO A 54 -6.58 -2.91 -6.88
CA PRO A 54 -7.65 -3.80 -7.32
C PRO A 54 -8.03 -4.88 -6.27
N LEU A 55 -7.15 -5.19 -5.31
CA LEU A 55 -7.40 -6.25 -4.34
C LEU A 55 -8.55 -5.89 -3.39
N LYS A 56 -9.47 -6.84 -3.21
CA LYS A 56 -10.73 -6.67 -2.47
C LYS A 56 -10.52 -5.99 -1.10
N ARG A 57 -9.52 -6.40 -0.32
CA ARG A 57 -9.23 -5.81 0.99
C ARG A 57 -8.95 -4.30 0.94
N ALA A 58 -8.36 -3.80 -0.15
CA ALA A 58 -8.12 -2.37 -0.33
C ALA A 58 -9.39 -1.65 -0.78
N VAL A 59 -10.14 -2.23 -1.70
CA VAL A 59 -11.43 -1.69 -2.18
C VAL A 59 -12.45 -1.62 -1.04
N ASP A 60 -12.58 -2.69 -0.26
CA ASP A 60 -13.49 -2.72 0.91
C ASP A 60 -13.07 -1.64 1.93
N THR A 61 -11.77 -1.51 2.20
CA THR A 61 -11.26 -0.45 3.09
C THR A 61 -11.60 0.93 2.56
N ALA A 62 -11.34 1.20 1.27
CA ALA A 62 -11.66 2.48 0.64
C ALA A 62 -13.16 2.81 0.74
N SER A 63 -14.02 1.82 0.51
CA SER A 63 -15.48 1.94 0.64
C SER A 63 -15.90 2.32 2.06
N ILE A 64 -15.32 1.68 3.07
CA ILE A 64 -15.65 1.90 4.48
C ILE A 64 -15.19 3.31 4.91
N ILE A 65 -13.91 3.65 4.69
CA ILE A 65 -13.33 4.91 5.18
C ILE A 65 -13.90 6.15 4.48
N THR A 66 -14.52 5.97 3.31
CA THR A 66 -15.17 7.06 2.57
C THR A 66 -16.70 7.02 2.64
N SER A 67 -17.28 6.05 3.36
CA SER A 67 -18.75 5.84 3.41
C SER A 67 -19.39 5.71 2.02
N ASN A 68 -18.66 5.20 1.03
CA ASN A 68 -19.08 5.15 -0.38
C ASN A 68 -19.47 6.51 -0.99
N LYS A 69 -18.98 7.62 -0.44
CA LYS A 69 -19.30 8.99 -0.93
C LYS A 69 -18.59 9.31 -2.24
N TYR A 70 -17.55 8.57 -2.61
CA TYR A 70 -16.73 8.82 -3.79
C TYR A 70 -16.71 7.60 -4.71
N PRO A 71 -16.65 7.80 -6.05
CA PRO A 71 -16.29 6.73 -6.94
C PRO A 71 -14.85 6.28 -6.66
N ILE A 72 -14.64 4.97 -6.53
CA ILE A 72 -13.31 4.40 -6.31
C ILE A 72 -12.69 4.10 -7.67
N ASN A 73 -11.61 4.78 -8.00
CA ASN A 73 -10.81 4.51 -9.19
C ASN A 73 -9.84 3.38 -8.89
N ILE A 74 -9.81 2.35 -9.72
CA ILE A 74 -8.87 1.23 -9.57
C ILE A 74 -7.63 1.50 -10.41
N ASP A 75 -6.44 1.24 -9.83
CA ASP A 75 -5.17 1.29 -10.56
C ASP A 75 -4.31 0.06 -10.21
N ASP A 76 -4.00 -0.74 -11.24
CA ASP A 76 -3.26 -1.99 -11.10
C ASP A 76 -1.80 -1.77 -10.69
N ARG A 77 -1.23 -0.59 -10.93
CA ARG A 77 0.15 -0.25 -10.57
C ARG A 77 0.36 -0.16 -9.05
N ILE A 78 -0.72 -0.04 -8.28
CA ILE A 78 -0.69 -0.06 -6.82
C ILE A 78 -1.22 -1.36 -6.21
N ILE A 79 -1.27 -2.46 -7.00
CA ILE A 79 -1.46 -3.81 -6.45
C ILE A 79 -0.29 -4.16 -5.52
N GLU A 80 -0.53 -5.01 -4.50
CA GLU A 80 0.51 -5.42 -3.57
C GLU A 80 1.71 -6.05 -4.29
N ARG A 81 2.88 -6.00 -3.68
CA ARG A 81 4.07 -6.70 -4.15
C ARG A 81 3.79 -8.19 -4.31
N ASP A 82 4.16 -8.75 -5.45
CA ASP A 82 4.16 -10.19 -5.62
C ASP A 82 5.28 -10.81 -4.77
N TRP A 83 4.90 -11.66 -3.82
CA TRP A 83 5.82 -12.35 -2.94
C TRP A 83 6.18 -13.75 -3.42
N GLY A 84 5.69 -14.14 -4.61
CA GLY A 84 6.02 -15.38 -5.26
C GLY A 84 5.82 -16.60 -4.34
N MET A 85 6.87 -17.40 -4.19
CA MET A 85 6.84 -18.61 -3.37
C MET A 85 6.77 -18.34 -1.86
N CYS A 86 6.94 -17.09 -1.41
CA CYS A 86 6.84 -16.70 -0.01
C CYS A 86 5.41 -16.37 0.42
N GLU A 87 4.43 -16.35 -0.50
CA GLU A 87 3.03 -16.14 -0.12
C GLU A 87 2.53 -17.29 0.76
N GLY A 88 1.96 -16.92 1.91
CA GLY A 88 1.50 -17.87 2.92
C GLY A 88 2.54 -18.33 3.93
N ALA A 89 3.82 -17.98 3.75
CA ALA A 89 4.84 -18.18 4.78
C ALA A 89 4.66 -17.20 5.93
N HIS A 90 5.16 -17.55 7.13
CA HIS A 90 5.27 -16.59 8.22
C HIS A 90 6.34 -15.54 7.88
N ILE A 91 6.06 -14.29 8.20
CA ILE A 91 6.98 -13.17 7.92
C ILE A 91 8.35 -13.36 8.59
N GLU A 92 8.39 -14.05 9.74
CA GLU A 92 9.61 -14.37 10.48
C GLU A 92 10.50 -15.40 9.77
N GLU A 93 9.94 -16.19 8.85
CA GLU A 93 10.66 -17.20 8.07
C GLU A 93 11.34 -16.60 6.83
N VAL A 94 11.05 -15.33 6.51
CA VAL A 94 11.56 -14.65 5.32
C VAL A 94 12.58 -13.61 5.72
N ASP A 95 13.76 -13.64 5.07
CA ASP A 95 14.78 -12.60 5.22
C ASP A 95 14.29 -11.29 4.60
N THR A 96 13.50 -10.54 5.38
CA THR A 96 12.88 -9.30 4.93
C THR A 96 13.92 -8.23 4.60
N VAL A 97 15.05 -8.18 5.31
CA VAL A 97 16.14 -7.22 5.02
C VAL A 97 16.68 -7.48 3.62
N LYS A 98 16.96 -8.72 3.29
CA LYS A 98 17.41 -9.11 1.93
C LYS A 98 16.33 -8.80 0.88
N CYS A 99 15.07 -9.17 1.15
CA CYS A 99 13.96 -8.93 0.23
C CYS A 99 13.69 -7.44 -0.04
N TRP A 100 14.03 -6.55 0.91
CA TRP A 100 13.82 -5.11 0.81
C TRP A 100 15.10 -4.33 0.48
N ASN A 101 16.20 -5.02 0.15
CA ASN A 101 17.41 -4.32 -0.24
C ASN A 101 17.40 -4.00 -1.74
N PHE A 102 17.55 -2.72 -2.06
CA PHE A 102 17.51 -2.20 -3.44
C PHE A 102 18.62 -2.80 -4.33
N PHE A 103 19.76 -3.15 -3.77
CA PHE A 103 20.92 -3.65 -4.52
C PHE A 103 20.94 -5.17 -4.65
N ILE A 104 20.07 -5.88 -3.93
CA ILE A 104 20.03 -7.35 -3.91
C ILE A 104 18.91 -7.84 -4.85
N ASN A 105 19.27 -8.80 -5.70
CA ASN A 105 18.29 -9.50 -6.54
C ASN A 105 17.70 -10.70 -5.79
N THR A 106 16.37 -10.80 -5.73
CA THR A 106 15.64 -11.86 -4.99
C THR A 106 14.98 -12.89 -5.91
N ASP A 107 15.46 -13.09 -7.14
CA ASP A 107 14.85 -13.93 -8.19
C ASP A 107 14.60 -15.39 -7.79
N ASN A 108 15.34 -15.93 -6.80
CA ASN A 108 15.26 -17.35 -6.42
C ASN A 108 13.87 -17.78 -5.96
N ASN A 109 13.05 -16.88 -5.41
CA ASN A 109 11.70 -17.15 -4.90
C ASN A 109 10.60 -16.55 -5.76
N LYS A 110 10.93 -16.06 -6.96
CA LYS A 110 10.01 -15.36 -7.87
C LYS A 110 9.30 -14.17 -7.21
N ILE A 111 9.94 -13.53 -6.23
CA ILE A 111 9.44 -12.32 -5.61
C ILE A 111 9.64 -11.16 -6.59
N GLU A 112 8.63 -10.29 -6.74
CA GLU A 112 8.78 -9.05 -7.49
C GLU A 112 9.98 -8.25 -6.98
N ARG A 113 10.87 -7.82 -7.88
CA ARG A 113 12.04 -7.05 -7.49
C ARG A 113 11.63 -5.69 -6.94
N VAL A 114 12.39 -5.21 -5.95
CA VAL A 114 12.15 -3.87 -5.38
C VAL A 114 12.19 -2.78 -6.44
N GLN A 115 13.11 -2.91 -7.42
CA GLN A 115 13.25 -1.97 -8.53
C GLN A 115 11.99 -1.95 -9.43
N ASP A 116 11.38 -3.10 -9.70
CA ASP A 116 10.18 -3.20 -10.53
C ASP A 116 8.97 -2.62 -9.80
N LEU A 117 8.84 -2.90 -8.50
CA LEU A 117 7.85 -2.28 -7.63
C LEU A 117 7.98 -0.74 -7.62
N LEU A 118 9.21 -0.22 -7.42
CA LEU A 118 9.46 1.22 -7.44
C LEU A 118 9.15 1.84 -8.80
N ALA A 119 9.49 1.15 -9.90
CA ALA A 119 9.23 1.65 -11.25
C ALA A 119 7.73 1.83 -11.52
N ARG A 120 6.88 0.80 -11.23
CA ARG A 120 5.43 0.91 -11.44
C ARG A 120 4.76 1.93 -10.52
N VAL A 121 5.25 2.06 -9.27
CA VAL A 121 4.73 3.05 -8.32
C VAL A 121 5.16 4.46 -8.70
N SER A 122 6.40 4.66 -9.21
CA SER A 122 6.85 5.95 -9.73
C SER A 122 6.01 6.41 -10.93
N GLU A 123 5.74 5.51 -11.88
CA GLU A 123 4.86 5.79 -13.01
C GLU A 123 3.45 6.19 -12.55
N PHE A 124 2.90 5.47 -11.57
CA PHE A 124 1.62 5.83 -10.95
C PHE A 124 1.64 7.24 -10.36
N LEU A 125 2.69 7.59 -9.59
CA LEU A 125 2.82 8.92 -8.96
C LEU A 125 2.94 10.04 -9.98
N GLU A 126 3.71 9.83 -11.05
CA GLU A 126 3.86 10.81 -12.14
C GLU A 126 2.51 11.06 -12.83
N ASP A 127 1.77 10.01 -13.15
CA ASP A 127 0.47 10.14 -13.79
C ASP A 127 -0.55 10.87 -12.93
N ILE A 128 -0.65 10.54 -11.63
CA ILE A 128 -1.62 11.21 -10.76
C ILE A 128 -1.27 12.67 -10.51
N LYS A 129 0.02 13.04 -10.47
CA LYS A 129 0.45 14.44 -10.39
C LYS A 129 -0.04 15.27 -11.57
N VAL A 130 -0.03 14.69 -12.76
CA VAL A 130 -0.51 15.37 -13.98
C VAL A 130 -2.03 15.37 -14.03
N LYS A 131 -2.65 14.20 -13.81
CA LYS A 131 -4.10 14.00 -13.97
C LYS A 131 -4.92 14.74 -12.92
N TYR A 132 -4.41 14.82 -11.68
CA TYR A 132 -5.13 15.36 -10.53
C TYR A 132 -4.42 16.57 -9.93
N LYS A 133 -3.76 17.35 -10.78
CA LYS A 133 -3.15 18.62 -10.38
C LYS A 133 -4.16 19.47 -9.57
N ASP A 134 -3.70 20.05 -8.48
CA ASP A 134 -4.48 20.93 -7.57
C ASP A 134 -5.66 20.21 -6.85
N LYS A 135 -5.64 18.87 -6.80
CA LYS A 135 -6.62 18.05 -6.08
C LYS A 135 -6.01 17.33 -4.90
N ASN A 136 -6.86 16.96 -3.95
CA ASN A 136 -6.51 16.10 -2.83
C ASN A 136 -6.89 14.66 -3.18
N VAL A 137 -5.91 13.78 -3.19
CA VAL A 137 -6.07 12.38 -3.61
C VAL A 137 -5.88 11.45 -2.41
N LEU A 138 -6.84 10.56 -2.18
CA LEU A 138 -6.73 9.48 -1.21
C LEU A 138 -6.40 8.17 -1.93
N VAL A 139 -5.31 7.52 -1.53
CA VAL A 139 -4.88 6.21 -2.05
C VAL A 139 -5.00 5.16 -0.97
N VAL A 140 -5.70 4.07 -1.27
CA VAL A 140 -5.79 2.89 -0.41
C VAL A 140 -5.08 1.72 -1.07
N ALA A 141 -3.99 1.26 -0.44
CA ALA A 141 -3.15 0.22 -1.00
C ALA A 141 -2.57 -0.70 0.09
N HIS A 142 -1.31 -1.08 -0.01
CA HIS A 142 -0.69 -2.16 0.74
C HIS A 142 0.65 -1.71 1.33
N SER A 143 1.17 -2.51 2.26
CA SER A 143 2.42 -2.20 2.96
C SER A 143 3.60 -1.97 2.01
N ALA A 144 3.78 -2.84 0.99
CA ALA A 144 4.88 -2.70 0.06
C ALA A 144 4.72 -1.48 -0.86
N VAL A 145 3.49 -1.22 -1.31
CA VAL A 145 3.17 -0.06 -2.16
C VAL A 145 3.40 1.25 -1.41
N LEU A 146 2.93 1.37 -0.16
CA LEU A 146 3.13 2.58 0.63
C LEU A 146 4.62 2.81 0.93
N ARG A 147 5.37 1.75 1.17
CA ARG A 147 6.83 1.82 1.29
C ARG A 147 7.47 2.31 0.00
N ALA A 148 7.04 1.80 -1.15
CA ALA A 148 7.51 2.25 -2.45
C ALA A 148 7.15 3.72 -2.71
N ILE A 149 5.92 4.16 -2.41
CA ILE A 149 5.52 5.58 -2.48
C ILE A 149 6.48 6.44 -1.66
N HIS A 150 6.75 6.04 -0.42
CA HIS A 150 7.68 6.78 0.44
C HIS A 150 9.06 6.94 -0.21
N TYR A 151 9.66 5.86 -0.70
CA TYR A 151 11.00 5.91 -1.29
C TYR A 151 11.05 6.48 -2.72
N CYS A 152 9.94 6.53 -3.44
CA CYS A 152 9.82 7.31 -4.68
C CYS A 152 9.80 8.82 -4.42
N LEU A 153 9.28 9.25 -3.27
CA LEU A 153 9.22 10.66 -2.86
C LEU A 153 10.45 11.10 -2.06
N HIS A 154 11.24 10.15 -1.54
CA HIS A 154 12.43 10.37 -0.74
C HIS A 154 13.61 9.56 -1.31
N SER A 155 14.80 9.83 -0.83
CA SER A 155 15.98 9.07 -1.25
C SER A 155 15.97 7.65 -0.70
N ILE A 156 16.42 6.70 -1.52
CA ILE A 156 16.72 5.33 -1.07
C ILE A 156 17.92 5.39 -0.12
N PRO A 157 17.93 4.65 1.00
CA PRO A 157 19.07 4.58 1.91
C PRO A 157 20.36 4.17 1.19
N GLU A 158 21.51 4.70 1.62
CA GLU A 158 22.82 4.40 1.01
C GLU A 158 23.17 2.90 1.05
N ASP A 159 22.73 2.19 2.10
CA ASP A 159 22.89 0.73 2.25
C ASP A 159 21.85 -0.06 1.44
N GLY A 160 20.91 0.62 0.80
CA GLY A 160 19.81 0.02 0.04
C GLY A 160 18.72 -0.63 0.90
N ASP A 161 18.83 -0.62 2.22
CA ASP A 161 17.89 -1.29 3.11
C ASP A 161 16.60 -0.47 3.32
N MET A 162 15.56 -0.85 2.62
CA MET A 162 14.24 -0.25 2.69
C MET A 162 13.31 -0.95 3.72
N SER A 163 13.79 -1.95 4.46
CA SER A 163 12.98 -2.75 5.39
C SER A 163 12.53 -1.98 6.65
N LYS A 164 13.25 -0.94 7.02
CA LYS A 164 13.11 -0.20 8.30
C LYS A 164 11.83 0.62 8.43
N LEU A 165 11.16 0.92 7.30
CA LEU A 165 9.91 1.68 7.33
C LEU A 165 8.73 0.78 7.67
N GLU A 166 8.15 0.98 8.85
CA GLU A 166 6.94 0.26 9.27
C GLU A 166 5.67 0.93 8.74
N ILE A 167 4.79 0.14 8.12
CA ILE A 167 3.51 0.56 7.58
C ILE A 167 2.37 -0.26 8.22
N PRO A 168 1.89 0.15 9.41
CA PRO A 168 0.75 -0.51 10.04
C PRO A 168 -0.53 -0.37 9.20
N ASN A 169 -1.50 -1.28 9.41
CA ASN A 169 -2.81 -1.16 8.79
C ASN A 169 -3.47 0.17 9.19
N LEU A 170 -4.18 0.79 8.26
CA LEU A 170 -4.99 2.00 8.45
C LEU A 170 -4.23 3.24 8.96
N ARG A 171 -2.91 3.22 8.97
CA ARG A 171 -2.14 4.44 9.20
C ARG A 171 -2.31 5.38 8.02
N LEU A 172 -2.86 6.55 8.26
CA LEU A 172 -2.95 7.61 7.27
C LEU A 172 -1.63 8.40 7.23
N ILE A 173 -1.08 8.56 6.05
CA ILE A 173 0.15 9.33 5.80
C ILE A 173 -0.18 10.40 4.76
N GLU A 174 0.33 11.60 4.97
CA GLU A 174 0.15 12.75 4.08
C GLU A 174 1.46 13.11 3.42
N TYR A 175 1.41 13.39 2.11
CA TYR A 175 2.52 13.92 1.33
C TYR A 175 2.04 15.16 0.55
N GLU A 176 2.87 16.17 0.47
CA GLU A 176 2.71 17.26 -0.48
C GLU A 176 3.58 16.96 -1.71
N ILE A 177 2.96 16.81 -2.89
CA ILE A 177 3.65 16.38 -4.12
C ILE A 177 3.26 17.20 -5.34
#